data_c83b78593c85e4be0d9f108490644069
#
_entry.id   c83b78593c85e4be0d9f108490644069
#
_cell.length_a   1.000
_cell.length_b   1.000
_cell.length_c   1.000
_cell.angle_alpha   90.00
_cell.angle_beta   90.00
_cell.angle_gamma   90.00
#
_symmetry.space_group_name_H-M   'P 1'
#
loop_
_entity.id
_entity.type
_entity.pdbx_description
1 polymer ?
#
loop_
_entity_poly.entity_id
_entity_poly.type
_entity_poly.pdbx_seq_one_letter_code
_entity_poly.pdbx_strand_id
1 'polypeptide(L)'
;MSNNHFIWDSYSDQPKVIKDRAFKKATRRKELKDNLKLLFTSIFILPISIIIMKFFKGNVKSSNTDFIGLGVNLDKDDGKNTQQDLVQELGVKNLIIRLPLSDIKNIDLYFEFANSFNKNERKNILINVIQDRLNIENQELFKKNIDLIFQKFENISNEFQIGTTINRLKWGFFSTEEFMNFYMVASKIKEDKYPNIKLLGPSVIDFEYYYNARAMFNLKKIKYDITSALLYVDRRGAPQNTQYGIFDLKNKIDMLFSLVKMSPKTLSDDIYITEVNWPISNTAPYAPTSEKECVSCDDYTKYMLDYFKIAQDSRKIKRVYWHQLIASGYGLVDNRDGKILKYPQFYVF
;
A
#
# COMPACT_ATOMS: atom_id res chain seq x y z
N MET A 1 4.05 -11.84 -23.38
CA MET A 1 5.47 -11.43 -23.16
C MET A 1 6.06 -12.30 -22.05
N SER A 2 7.31 -12.72 -22.15
CA SER A 2 7.88 -13.67 -21.17
C SER A 2 7.93 -13.05 -19.76
N ASN A 3 7.50 -13.80 -18.75
CA ASN A 3 7.50 -13.41 -17.31
C ASN A 3 8.91 -13.16 -16.71
N ASN A 4 9.97 -13.19 -17.55
CA ASN A 4 11.37 -13.12 -17.12
C ASN A 4 11.79 -11.80 -16.46
N HIS A 5 10.95 -10.75 -16.54
CA HIS A 5 11.26 -9.44 -15.93
C HIS A 5 10.66 -9.23 -14.53
N PHE A 6 9.70 -10.08 -14.12
CA PHE A 6 8.97 -9.92 -12.86
C PHE A 6 9.37 -11.00 -11.85
N ILE A 7 10.62 -10.90 -11.36
CA ILE A 7 11.18 -11.86 -10.42
C ILE A 7 10.95 -11.36 -9.00
N TRP A 8 10.33 -12.18 -8.16
CA TRP A 8 10.14 -11.88 -6.75
C TRP A 8 11.46 -12.01 -5.97
N ASP A 9 11.69 -11.08 -5.07
CA ASP A 9 12.78 -11.13 -4.09
C ASP A 9 12.20 -11.49 -2.72
N SER A 10 12.38 -12.73 -2.29
CA SER A 10 11.88 -13.24 -1.02
C SER A 10 12.55 -12.64 0.21
N TYR A 11 13.73 -12.04 0.06
CA TYR A 11 14.40 -11.38 1.18
C TYR A 11 13.76 -10.07 1.56
N SER A 12 13.36 -9.28 0.56
CA SER A 12 12.80 -7.94 0.77
C SER A 12 11.30 -7.83 0.43
N ASP A 13 10.63 -8.96 0.21
CA ASP A 13 9.18 -9.09 -0.07
C ASP A 13 8.66 -8.13 -1.16
N GLN A 14 9.43 -7.98 -2.23
CA GLN A 14 9.10 -7.11 -3.37
C GLN A 14 9.68 -7.66 -4.67
N PRO A 15 9.20 -7.24 -5.85
CA PRO A 15 9.83 -7.60 -7.11
C PRO A 15 11.22 -6.99 -7.26
N LYS A 16 12.17 -7.74 -7.83
CA LYS A 16 13.51 -7.24 -8.16
C LYS A 16 13.46 -6.09 -9.16
N VAL A 17 14.41 -5.17 -9.03
CA VAL A 17 14.53 -4.06 -9.97
C VAL A 17 14.81 -4.58 -11.37
N ILE A 18 13.99 -4.19 -12.35
CA ILE A 18 14.18 -4.54 -13.76
C ILE A 18 15.44 -3.81 -14.27
N LYS A 19 16.49 -4.55 -14.61
CA LYS A 19 17.75 -4.00 -15.11
C LYS A 19 17.75 -3.78 -16.64
N ASP A 20 16.88 -4.47 -17.38
CA ASP A 20 16.79 -4.40 -18.84
C ASP A 20 16.40 -2.99 -19.31
N ARG A 21 17.37 -2.27 -19.88
CA ARG A 21 17.19 -0.93 -20.41
C ARG A 21 16.37 -0.89 -21.70
N ALA A 22 16.51 -1.93 -22.55
CA ALA A 22 15.79 -2.03 -23.81
C ALA A 22 14.29 -2.22 -23.55
N PHE A 23 13.96 -3.14 -22.64
CA PHE A 23 12.59 -3.36 -22.17
C PHE A 23 11.96 -2.08 -21.59
N LYS A 24 12.66 -1.39 -20.69
CA LYS A 24 12.17 -0.12 -20.13
C LYS A 24 11.90 0.93 -21.19
N LYS A 25 12.81 1.06 -22.19
CA LYS A 25 12.67 2.03 -23.29
C LYS A 25 11.49 1.67 -24.20
N ALA A 26 11.32 0.40 -24.52
CA ALA A 26 10.19 -0.09 -25.32
C ALA A 26 8.85 0.16 -24.61
N THR A 27 8.77 -0.17 -23.32
CA THR A 27 7.57 0.06 -22.50
C THR A 27 7.22 1.55 -22.44
N ARG A 28 8.20 2.44 -22.18
CA ARG A 28 7.96 3.90 -22.16
C ARG A 28 7.45 4.43 -23.50
N ARG A 29 7.94 3.90 -24.63
CA ARG A 29 7.47 4.29 -25.97
C ARG A 29 6.04 3.84 -26.20
N LYS A 30 5.70 2.60 -25.81
CA LYS A 30 4.35 2.06 -25.91
C LYS A 30 3.35 2.92 -25.13
N GLU A 31 3.71 3.34 -23.93
CA GLU A 31 2.86 4.09 -23.01
C GLU A 31 3.00 5.62 -23.15
N LEU A 32 3.61 6.12 -24.24
CA LEU A 32 3.88 7.55 -24.44
C LEU A 32 2.60 8.41 -24.32
N LYS A 33 1.49 7.93 -24.86
CA LYS A 33 0.21 8.65 -24.84
C LYS A 33 -0.30 8.85 -23.39
N ASP A 34 -0.19 7.85 -22.53
CA ASP A 34 -0.60 7.99 -21.13
C ASP A 34 0.41 8.81 -20.33
N ASN A 35 1.70 8.69 -20.61
CA ASN A 35 2.73 9.54 -20.02
C ASN A 35 2.51 11.04 -20.35
N LEU A 36 2.06 11.37 -21.55
CA LEU A 36 1.68 12.75 -21.91
C LEU A 36 0.43 13.18 -21.12
N LYS A 37 -0.61 12.34 -21.00
CA LYS A 37 -1.78 12.66 -20.17
C LYS A 37 -1.39 12.87 -18.71
N LEU A 38 -0.48 12.03 -18.17
CA LEU A 38 0.06 12.19 -16.82
C LEU A 38 0.75 13.54 -16.65
N LEU A 39 1.62 13.93 -17.60
CA LEU A 39 2.31 15.21 -17.58
C LEU A 39 1.31 16.38 -17.59
N PHE A 40 0.37 16.40 -18.54
CA PHE A 40 -0.63 17.46 -18.64
C PHE A 40 -1.49 17.54 -17.37
N THR A 41 -2.01 16.42 -16.88
CA THR A 41 -2.80 16.42 -15.64
C THR A 41 -1.99 16.99 -14.47
N SER A 42 -0.72 16.63 -14.38
CA SER A 42 0.17 17.08 -13.30
C SER A 42 0.44 18.59 -13.35
N ILE A 43 0.70 19.14 -14.53
CA ILE A 43 0.97 20.58 -14.71
C ILE A 43 -0.21 21.44 -14.23
N PHE A 44 -1.44 20.97 -14.43
CA PHE A 44 -2.62 21.75 -14.01
C PHE A 44 -3.01 21.46 -12.55
N ILE A 45 -2.99 20.21 -12.13
CA ILE A 45 -3.58 19.81 -10.83
C ILE A 45 -2.61 20.07 -9.68
N LEU A 46 -1.31 19.73 -9.81
CA LEU A 46 -0.38 19.83 -8.68
C LEU A 46 -0.15 21.26 -8.19
N PRO A 47 0.04 22.27 -9.03
CA PRO A 47 0.18 23.65 -8.56
C PRO A 47 -1.05 24.14 -7.77
N ILE A 48 -2.25 23.83 -8.25
CA ILE A 48 -3.48 24.16 -7.56
C ILE A 48 -3.54 23.47 -6.20
N SER A 49 -3.21 22.15 -6.18
CA SER A 49 -3.16 21.36 -4.95
C SER A 49 -2.20 21.96 -3.91
N ILE A 50 -1.00 22.40 -4.33
CA ILE A 50 -0.02 23.04 -3.45
C ILE A 50 -0.55 24.35 -2.87
N ILE A 51 -1.17 25.20 -3.69
CA ILE A 51 -1.70 26.49 -3.24
C ILE A 51 -2.81 26.30 -2.20
N ILE A 52 -3.68 25.32 -2.40
CA ILE A 52 -4.87 25.15 -1.55
C ILE A 52 -4.69 24.15 -0.42
N MET A 53 -3.58 23.39 -0.36
CA MET A 53 -3.41 22.29 0.60
C MET A 53 -3.56 22.71 2.07
N LYS A 54 -3.29 23.98 2.40
CA LYS A 54 -3.42 24.54 3.75
C LYS A 54 -4.84 24.98 4.11
N PHE A 55 -5.72 25.15 3.13
CA PHE A 55 -7.11 25.56 3.38
C PHE A 55 -7.99 24.40 3.87
N PHE A 56 -7.65 23.16 3.49
CA PHE A 56 -8.43 22.00 3.89
C PHE A 56 -8.03 21.52 5.30
N LYS A 57 -9.01 21.55 6.20
CA LYS A 57 -8.88 21.01 7.55
C LYS A 57 -9.33 19.56 7.60
N GLY A 58 -8.57 18.71 8.24
CA GLY A 58 -8.98 17.34 8.54
C GLY A 58 -10.00 17.32 9.69
N ASN A 59 -10.89 16.34 9.63
CA ASN A 59 -11.94 16.14 10.65
C ASN A 59 -11.98 14.71 11.20
N VAL A 60 -11.03 13.89 10.79
CA VAL A 60 -10.92 12.50 11.28
C VAL A 60 -10.71 12.51 12.79
N LYS A 61 -11.56 11.76 13.49
CA LYS A 61 -11.42 11.44 14.92
C LYS A 61 -11.27 9.94 15.01
N SER A 62 -10.10 9.45 15.36
CA SER A 62 -9.85 8.02 15.56
C SER A 62 -9.13 7.82 16.89
N SER A 63 -9.51 6.77 17.61
CA SER A 63 -8.71 6.26 18.72
C SER A 63 -7.42 5.66 18.18
N ASN A 64 -6.40 5.48 19.00
CA ASN A 64 -5.17 4.82 18.56
C ASN A 64 -5.46 3.41 18.02
N THR A 65 -6.38 2.69 18.64
CA THR A 65 -6.78 1.33 18.21
C THR A 65 -7.47 1.28 16.85
N ASP A 66 -8.14 2.36 16.43
CA ASP A 66 -8.76 2.46 15.10
C ASP A 66 -7.81 3.05 14.05
N PHE A 67 -6.78 3.76 14.50
CA PHE A 67 -5.83 4.47 13.65
C PHE A 67 -4.67 3.58 13.20
N ILE A 68 -4.12 2.76 14.12
CA ILE A 68 -2.97 1.90 13.85
C ILE A 68 -3.43 0.57 13.27
N GLY A 69 -2.79 0.17 12.18
CA GLY A 69 -2.92 -1.13 11.56
C GLY A 69 -1.57 -1.79 11.29
N LEU A 70 -1.58 -3.07 11.01
CA LEU A 70 -0.38 -3.88 10.85
C LEU A 70 -0.49 -4.83 9.66
N GLY A 71 0.59 -4.94 8.89
CA GLY A 71 0.73 -5.93 7.83
C GLY A 71 1.08 -7.30 8.40
N VAL A 72 0.30 -8.33 8.03
CA VAL A 72 0.57 -9.74 8.30
C VAL A 72 0.48 -10.52 7.00
N ASN A 73 1.30 -11.55 6.83
CA ASN A 73 1.40 -12.25 5.56
C ASN A 73 1.45 -13.78 5.73
N LEU A 74 0.77 -14.48 4.83
CA LEU A 74 0.73 -15.95 4.82
C LEU A 74 2.11 -16.58 4.60
N ASP A 75 2.98 -15.96 3.80
CA ASP A 75 4.36 -16.46 3.55
C ASP A 75 5.28 -16.41 4.81
N LYS A 76 4.84 -15.74 5.87
CA LYS A 76 5.50 -15.70 7.18
C LYS A 76 4.78 -16.59 8.23
N ASP A 77 3.74 -17.32 7.82
CA ASP A 77 3.04 -18.25 8.70
C ASP A 77 3.87 -19.53 8.90
N ASP A 78 4.09 -19.90 10.16
CA ASP A 78 4.84 -21.08 10.55
C ASP A 78 3.94 -22.26 10.97
N GLY A 79 2.64 -22.10 10.83
CA GLY A 79 1.63 -23.09 11.24
C GLY A 79 1.44 -23.21 12.75
N LYS A 80 2.07 -22.34 13.57
CA LYS A 80 2.04 -22.37 15.04
C LYS A 80 1.26 -21.21 15.66
N ASN A 81 0.47 -20.49 14.89
CA ASN A 81 -0.23 -19.26 15.30
C ASN A 81 0.69 -18.13 15.80
N THR A 82 1.97 -18.14 15.44
CA THR A 82 2.95 -17.14 15.91
C THR A 82 2.52 -15.72 15.58
N GLN A 83 2.02 -15.46 14.36
CA GLN A 83 1.55 -14.12 13.99
C GLN A 83 0.29 -13.73 14.77
N GLN A 84 -0.62 -14.67 15.02
CA GLN A 84 -1.85 -14.45 15.78
C GLN A 84 -1.54 -14.05 17.23
N ASP A 85 -0.60 -14.76 17.87
CA ASP A 85 -0.16 -14.49 19.24
C ASP A 85 0.51 -13.12 19.36
N LEU A 86 1.40 -12.78 18.40
CA LEU A 86 2.06 -11.46 18.35
C LEU A 86 1.06 -10.32 18.11
N VAL A 87 0.08 -10.50 17.24
CA VAL A 87 -1.00 -9.52 17.00
C VAL A 87 -1.86 -9.34 18.24
N GLN A 88 -2.14 -10.41 18.97
CA GLN A 88 -2.88 -10.35 20.23
C GLN A 88 -2.07 -9.61 21.30
N GLU A 89 -0.78 -9.88 21.43
CA GLU A 89 0.13 -9.18 22.36
C GLU A 89 0.19 -7.68 22.08
N LEU A 90 0.23 -7.28 20.79
CA LEU A 90 0.22 -5.88 20.38
C LEU A 90 -1.16 -5.20 20.54
N GLY A 91 -2.23 -5.95 20.74
CA GLY A 91 -3.60 -5.41 20.85
C GLY A 91 -4.14 -4.77 19.56
N VAL A 92 -3.54 -5.07 18.40
CA VAL A 92 -3.89 -4.46 17.11
C VAL A 92 -5.23 -5.02 16.60
N LYS A 93 -6.11 -4.10 16.15
CA LYS A 93 -7.43 -4.44 15.60
C LYS A 93 -7.46 -4.44 14.06
N ASN A 94 -6.65 -3.63 13.42
CA ASN A 94 -6.66 -3.45 11.97
C ASN A 94 -5.51 -4.20 11.33
N LEU A 95 -5.81 -5.12 10.42
CA LEU A 95 -4.82 -5.93 9.72
C LEU A 95 -4.91 -5.70 8.22
N ILE A 96 -3.76 -5.64 7.54
CA ILE A 96 -3.69 -5.72 6.09
C ILE A 96 -3.00 -7.01 5.68
N ILE A 97 -3.64 -7.77 4.78
CA ILE A 97 -3.16 -9.06 4.29
C ILE A 97 -2.93 -8.96 2.79
N ARG A 98 -1.72 -9.27 2.35
CA ARG A 98 -1.37 -9.34 0.93
C ARG A 98 -1.91 -10.63 0.32
N LEU A 99 -2.63 -10.50 -0.81
CA LEU A 99 -3.11 -11.61 -1.62
C LEU A 99 -2.61 -11.42 -3.06
N PRO A 100 -1.49 -12.08 -3.44
CA PRO A 100 -0.97 -12.02 -4.79
C PRO A 100 -1.85 -12.80 -5.78
N LEU A 101 -2.24 -12.18 -6.89
CA LEU A 101 -2.98 -12.86 -7.96
C LEU A 101 -2.19 -14.01 -8.60
N SER A 102 -0.86 -13.95 -8.57
CA SER A 102 0.01 -15.04 -9.00
C SER A 102 -0.13 -16.31 -8.16
N ASP A 103 -0.68 -16.18 -6.95
CA ASP A 103 -0.90 -17.30 -6.01
C ASP A 103 -2.39 -17.58 -5.73
N ILE A 104 -3.26 -17.12 -6.60
CA ILE A 104 -4.73 -17.25 -6.46
C ILE A 104 -5.22 -18.70 -6.29
N LYS A 105 -4.45 -19.67 -6.79
CA LYS A 105 -4.74 -21.10 -6.61
C LYS A 105 -4.79 -21.53 -5.13
N ASN A 106 -4.10 -20.81 -4.26
CA ASN A 106 -4.02 -21.04 -2.83
C ASN A 106 -4.98 -20.15 -2.01
N ILE A 107 -6.03 -19.62 -2.64
CA ILE A 107 -6.98 -18.67 -2.02
C ILE A 107 -7.59 -19.20 -0.72
N ASP A 108 -7.80 -20.51 -0.59
CA ASP A 108 -8.32 -21.12 0.63
C ASP A 108 -7.35 -20.97 1.81
N LEU A 109 -6.04 -21.10 1.58
CA LEU A 109 -5.04 -20.88 2.62
C LEU A 109 -5.01 -19.41 3.06
N TYR A 110 -5.16 -18.46 2.13
CA TYR A 110 -5.26 -17.04 2.47
C TYR A 110 -6.53 -16.74 3.29
N PHE A 111 -7.64 -17.39 2.96
CA PHE A 111 -8.87 -17.24 3.73
C PHE A 111 -8.74 -17.81 5.14
N GLU A 112 -8.21 -19.02 5.28
CA GLU A 112 -7.97 -19.65 6.58
C GLU A 112 -7.03 -18.84 7.45
N PHE A 113 -5.93 -18.34 6.86
CA PHE A 113 -4.99 -17.45 7.52
C PHE A 113 -5.66 -16.14 7.98
N ALA A 114 -6.41 -15.46 7.11
CA ALA A 114 -7.13 -14.25 7.47
C ALA A 114 -8.15 -14.49 8.58
N ASN A 115 -8.93 -15.58 8.47
CA ASN A 115 -9.97 -15.92 9.46
C ASN A 115 -9.38 -16.37 10.80
N SER A 116 -8.14 -16.86 10.83
CA SER A 116 -7.49 -17.29 12.07
C SER A 116 -7.31 -16.16 13.08
N PHE A 117 -7.18 -14.92 12.63
CA PHE A 117 -7.09 -13.73 13.49
C PHE A 117 -8.44 -13.35 14.15
N ASN A 118 -9.57 -13.88 13.68
CA ASN A 118 -10.90 -13.60 14.22
C ASN A 118 -11.32 -14.54 15.35
N LYS A 119 -10.49 -15.49 15.76
CA LYS A 119 -10.87 -16.52 16.77
C LYS A 119 -11.22 -15.93 18.13
N ASN A 120 -10.47 -14.94 18.59
CA ASN A 120 -10.64 -14.35 19.94
C ASN A 120 -11.39 -13.02 19.89
N GLU A 121 -11.15 -12.21 18.88
CA GLU A 121 -11.77 -10.91 18.67
C GLU A 121 -11.85 -10.63 17.17
N ARG A 122 -12.99 -10.11 16.70
CA ARG A 122 -13.14 -9.73 15.29
C ARG A 122 -12.18 -8.61 14.92
N LYS A 123 -11.31 -8.85 13.94
CA LYS A 123 -10.38 -7.88 13.38
C LYS A 123 -10.97 -7.17 12.16
N ASN A 124 -10.56 -5.94 11.95
CA ASN A 124 -10.81 -5.21 10.70
C ASN A 124 -9.75 -5.62 9.68
N ILE A 125 -10.11 -6.49 8.76
CA ILE A 125 -9.17 -7.01 7.76
C ILE A 125 -9.33 -6.24 6.47
N LEU A 126 -8.21 -5.73 5.94
CA LEU A 126 -8.07 -5.17 4.60
C LEU A 126 -7.33 -6.18 3.72
N ILE A 127 -7.95 -6.63 2.64
CA ILE A 127 -7.31 -7.51 1.65
C ILE A 127 -6.61 -6.65 0.59
N ASN A 128 -5.29 -6.75 0.51
CA ASN A 128 -4.49 -6.08 -0.52
C ASN A 128 -4.26 -7.05 -1.69
N VAL A 129 -5.05 -6.89 -2.74
CA VAL A 129 -4.96 -7.68 -3.97
C VAL A 129 -3.77 -7.19 -4.78
N ILE A 130 -2.68 -7.98 -4.77
CA ILE A 130 -1.45 -7.64 -5.50
C ILE A 130 -1.56 -8.14 -6.93
N GLN A 131 -1.40 -7.22 -7.87
CA GLN A 131 -1.42 -7.50 -9.29
C GLN A 131 -0.24 -8.34 -9.77
N ASP A 132 -0.44 -9.03 -10.86
CA ASP A 132 0.61 -9.60 -11.70
C ASP A 132 0.39 -9.25 -13.18
N ARG A 133 1.41 -9.46 -14.00
CA ARG A 133 1.36 -9.09 -15.41
C ARG A 133 0.31 -9.88 -16.18
N LEU A 134 0.08 -11.14 -15.83
CA LEU A 134 -0.88 -12.01 -16.50
C LEU A 134 -2.33 -11.48 -16.33
N ASN A 135 -2.69 -11.11 -15.11
CA ASN A 135 -4.02 -10.56 -14.81
C ASN A 135 -4.21 -9.14 -15.37
N ILE A 136 -3.13 -8.33 -15.44
CA ILE A 136 -3.21 -7.00 -16.07
C ILE A 136 -3.46 -7.12 -17.58
N GLU A 137 -2.81 -8.05 -18.27
CA GLU A 137 -2.95 -8.26 -19.71
C GLU A 137 -4.24 -9.00 -20.08
N ASN A 138 -4.78 -9.83 -19.19
CA ASN A 138 -5.98 -10.63 -19.42
C ASN A 138 -7.13 -10.21 -18.49
N GLN A 139 -7.95 -9.27 -18.95
CA GLN A 139 -9.06 -8.73 -18.16
C GLN A 139 -10.12 -9.77 -17.80
N GLU A 140 -10.38 -10.77 -18.65
CA GLU A 140 -11.35 -11.83 -18.33
C GLU A 140 -10.82 -12.76 -17.24
N LEU A 141 -9.52 -13.07 -17.24
CA LEU A 141 -8.89 -13.79 -16.15
C LEU A 141 -8.97 -12.99 -14.86
N PHE A 142 -8.63 -11.70 -14.91
CA PHE A 142 -8.72 -10.84 -13.74
C PHE A 142 -10.15 -10.73 -13.20
N LYS A 143 -11.13 -10.59 -14.09
CA LYS A 143 -12.55 -10.57 -13.74
C LYS A 143 -12.97 -11.83 -12.97
N LYS A 144 -12.56 -12.99 -13.43
CA LYS A 144 -12.83 -14.26 -12.73
C LYS A 144 -12.16 -14.30 -11.36
N ASN A 145 -10.90 -13.90 -11.28
CA ASN A 145 -10.12 -13.97 -10.05
C ASN A 145 -10.61 -12.98 -9.00
N ILE A 146 -10.95 -11.75 -9.39
CA ILE A 146 -11.44 -10.75 -8.44
C ILE A 146 -12.86 -11.07 -7.93
N ASP A 147 -13.72 -11.65 -8.78
CA ASP A 147 -15.03 -12.15 -8.36
C ASP A 147 -14.88 -13.26 -7.30
N LEU A 148 -13.97 -14.21 -7.53
CA LEU A 148 -13.64 -15.26 -6.57
C LEU A 148 -13.13 -14.70 -5.24
N ILE A 149 -12.24 -13.68 -5.27
CA ILE A 149 -11.72 -13.04 -4.07
C ILE A 149 -12.85 -12.36 -3.29
N PHE A 150 -13.69 -11.58 -3.94
CA PHE A 150 -14.79 -10.89 -3.26
C PHE A 150 -15.76 -11.90 -2.62
N GLN A 151 -16.20 -12.92 -3.37
CA GLN A 151 -17.06 -13.97 -2.89
C GLN A 151 -16.47 -14.70 -1.67
N LYS A 152 -15.16 -15.00 -1.70
CA LYS A 152 -14.50 -15.75 -0.62
C LYS A 152 -14.36 -14.94 0.65
N PHE A 153 -14.06 -13.63 0.53
CA PHE A 153 -13.65 -12.81 1.66
C PHE A 153 -14.75 -11.87 2.19
N GLU A 154 -15.88 -11.64 1.49
CA GLU A 154 -16.91 -10.66 1.88
C GLU A 154 -17.47 -10.82 3.31
N ASN A 155 -17.44 -12.02 3.85
CA ASN A 155 -17.93 -12.30 5.21
C ASN A 155 -16.93 -11.94 6.32
N ILE A 156 -15.64 -11.79 5.99
CA ILE A 156 -14.58 -11.47 6.95
C ILE A 156 -13.92 -10.11 6.67
N SER A 157 -14.09 -9.58 5.47
CA SER A 157 -13.57 -8.27 5.07
C SER A 157 -14.56 -7.55 4.18
N ASN A 158 -14.71 -6.25 4.39
CA ASN A 158 -15.43 -5.36 3.48
C ASN A 158 -14.51 -4.32 2.81
N GLU A 159 -13.20 -4.39 3.01
CA GLU A 159 -12.22 -3.46 2.46
C GLU A 159 -11.20 -4.20 1.58
N PHE A 160 -11.06 -3.76 0.32
CA PHE A 160 -10.15 -4.38 -0.66
C PHE A 160 -9.32 -3.31 -1.35
N GLN A 161 -8.01 -3.38 -1.21
CA GLN A 161 -7.09 -2.56 -2.00
C GLN A 161 -6.82 -3.23 -3.34
N ILE A 162 -7.09 -2.53 -4.43
CA ILE A 162 -6.94 -3.07 -5.78
C ILE A 162 -5.64 -2.58 -6.39
N GLY A 163 -4.66 -3.47 -6.38
CA GLY A 163 -3.30 -3.16 -6.80
C GLY A 163 -2.50 -2.40 -5.74
N THR A 164 -1.19 -2.47 -5.87
CA THR A 164 -0.22 -1.78 -5.01
C THR A 164 0.92 -1.22 -5.84
N THR A 165 1.58 -0.15 -5.34
CA THR A 165 2.81 0.41 -5.93
C THR A 165 2.69 0.65 -7.45
N ILE A 166 1.57 1.24 -7.88
CA ILE A 166 1.17 1.34 -9.29
C ILE A 166 2.13 2.15 -10.17
N ASN A 167 2.99 2.95 -9.55
CA ASN A 167 3.97 3.82 -10.20
C ASN A 167 5.37 3.18 -10.32
N ARG A 168 5.51 1.89 -10.07
CA ARG A 168 6.77 1.17 -10.21
C ARG A 168 6.64 0.03 -11.22
N LEU A 169 7.33 0.15 -12.36
CA LEU A 169 7.32 -0.82 -13.44
C LEU A 169 7.55 -2.28 -12.98
N LYS A 170 8.41 -2.48 -11.97
CA LYS A 170 8.70 -3.80 -11.41
C LYS A 170 7.47 -4.50 -10.79
N TRP A 171 6.43 -3.74 -10.44
CA TRP A 171 5.18 -4.23 -9.90
C TRP A 171 4.14 -4.60 -10.97
N GLY A 172 4.49 -4.48 -12.27
CA GLY A 172 3.71 -4.99 -13.38
C GLY A 172 2.93 -3.96 -14.17
N PHE A 173 2.48 -2.84 -13.59
CA PHE A 173 1.84 -1.78 -14.36
C PHE A 173 2.86 -0.99 -15.18
N PHE A 174 2.55 -0.79 -16.45
CA PHE A 174 3.37 -0.01 -17.37
C PHE A 174 2.93 1.45 -17.45
N SER A 175 1.68 1.73 -17.12
CA SER A 175 1.11 3.06 -17.10
C SER A 175 -0.03 3.17 -16.08
N THR A 176 -0.41 4.41 -15.74
CA THR A 176 -1.59 4.67 -14.91
C THR A 176 -2.88 4.24 -15.63
N GLU A 177 -2.89 4.28 -16.96
CA GLU A 177 -4.01 3.82 -17.78
C GLU A 177 -4.27 2.32 -17.60
N GLU A 178 -3.21 1.47 -17.57
CA GLU A 178 -3.35 0.03 -17.26
C GLU A 178 -3.95 -0.19 -15.87
N PHE A 179 -3.45 0.54 -14.86
CA PHE A 179 -4.03 0.48 -13.52
C PHE A 179 -5.52 0.87 -13.50
N MET A 180 -5.87 1.96 -14.14
CA MET A 180 -7.28 2.40 -14.17
C MET A 180 -8.18 1.40 -14.88
N ASN A 181 -7.70 0.72 -15.94
CA ASN A 181 -8.46 -0.34 -16.60
C ASN A 181 -8.63 -1.56 -15.67
N PHE A 182 -7.57 -1.94 -14.99
CA PHE A 182 -7.60 -3.01 -14.00
C PHE A 182 -8.57 -2.70 -12.86
N TYR A 183 -8.47 -1.51 -12.26
CA TYR A 183 -9.37 -1.07 -11.20
C TYR A 183 -10.84 -1.01 -11.65
N MET A 184 -11.09 -0.59 -12.90
CA MET A 184 -12.44 -0.52 -13.46
C MET A 184 -13.13 -1.89 -13.52
N VAL A 185 -12.40 -2.97 -13.79
CA VAL A 185 -12.95 -4.34 -13.74
C VAL A 185 -13.43 -4.69 -12.34
N ALA A 186 -12.60 -4.42 -11.33
CA ALA A 186 -12.97 -4.67 -9.94
C ALA A 186 -14.16 -3.80 -9.48
N SER A 187 -14.16 -2.51 -9.86
CA SER A 187 -15.25 -1.58 -9.55
C SER A 187 -16.58 -2.07 -10.13
N LYS A 188 -16.58 -2.52 -11.37
CA LYS A 188 -17.80 -3.04 -12.01
C LYS A 188 -18.33 -4.28 -11.30
N ILE A 189 -17.48 -5.23 -10.94
CA ILE A 189 -17.91 -6.44 -10.21
C ILE A 189 -18.46 -6.09 -8.83
N LYS A 190 -17.79 -5.15 -8.13
CA LYS A 190 -18.29 -4.64 -6.85
C LYS A 190 -19.68 -4.04 -7.00
N GLU A 191 -19.88 -3.16 -7.98
CA GLU A 191 -21.17 -2.49 -8.23
C GLU A 191 -22.28 -3.50 -8.57
N ASP A 192 -21.96 -4.52 -9.39
CA ASP A 192 -22.92 -5.51 -9.88
C ASP A 192 -23.32 -6.54 -8.80
N LYS A 193 -22.38 -6.96 -7.94
CA LYS A 193 -22.57 -8.14 -7.06
C LYS A 193 -22.31 -7.90 -5.57
N TYR A 194 -21.40 -6.96 -5.23
CA TYR A 194 -20.90 -6.78 -3.85
C TYR A 194 -20.99 -5.31 -3.39
N PRO A 195 -22.20 -4.72 -3.33
CA PRO A 195 -22.34 -3.27 -3.09
C PRO A 195 -21.84 -2.81 -1.71
N ASN A 196 -21.71 -3.72 -0.76
CA ASN A 196 -21.29 -3.42 0.62
C ASN A 196 -19.77 -3.38 0.80
N ILE A 197 -18.98 -3.86 -0.16
CA ILE A 197 -17.53 -3.78 -0.08
C ILE A 197 -17.03 -2.38 -0.51
N LYS A 198 -15.86 -2.02 -0.01
CA LYS A 198 -15.15 -0.77 -0.31
C LYS A 198 -13.86 -1.07 -1.04
N LEU A 199 -13.63 -0.36 -2.14
CA LEU A 199 -12.41 -0.47 -2.91
C LEU A 199 -11.46 0.67 -2.61
N LEU A 200 -10.21 0.33 -2.32
CA LEU A 200 -9.13 1.27 -2.07
C LEU A 200 -8.22 1.41 -3.30
N GLY A 201 -7.77 2.64 -3.55
CA GLY A 201 -6.80 3.01 -4.58
C GLY A 201 -6.44 4.50 -4.50
N PRO A 202 -5.49 4.97 -5.32
CA PRO A 202 -4.70 4.28 -6.34
C PRO A 202 -3.42 3.60 -5.83
N SER A 203 -3.06 3.66 -4.56
CA SER A 203 -1.89 2.98 -3.96
C SER A 203 -0.55 3.36 -4.60
N VAL A 204 -0.32 4.65 -4.78
CA VAL A 204 0.94 5.21 -5.24
C VAL A 204 1.97 5.16 -4.12
N ILE A 205 3.19 4.71 -4.43
CA ILE A 205 4.31 4.71 -3.47
C ILE A 205 5.12 5.99 -3.56
N ASP A 206 5.69 6.42 -2.43
CA ASP A 206 6.51 7.60 -2.28
C ASP A 206 5.78 8.93 -2.59
N PHE A 207 6.52 10.02 -2.66
CA PHE A 207 5.99 11.34 -2.98
C PHE A 207 5.94 11.60 -4.49
N GLU A 208 5.29 10.68 -5.24
CA GLU A 208 5.11 10.80 -6.69
C GLU A 208 3.64 11.14 -7.03
N TYR A 209 3.12 12.22 -6.46
CA TYR A 209 1.71 12.59 -6.54
C TYR A 209 1.21 12.95 -7.94
N TYR A 210 2.09 13.05 -8.94
CA TYR A 210 1.67 13.16 -10.33
C TYR A 210 0.95 11.88 -10.81
N TYR A 211 1.24 10.70 -10.25
CA TYR A 211 0.45 9.49 -10.48
C TYR A 211 -0.93 9.56 -9.78
N ASN A 212 -0.99 10.11 -8.56
CA ASN A 212 -2.28 10.36 -7.90
C ASN A 212 -3.13 11.35 -8.71
N ALA A 213 -2.53 12.45 -9.18
CA ALA A 213 -3.22 13.42 -10.03
C ALA A 213 -3.80 12.74 -11.29
N ARG A 214 -3.01 11.91 -12.00
CA ARG A 214 -3.48 11.19 -13.19
C ARG A 214 -4.57 10.17 -12.88
N ALA A 215 -4.45 9.42 -11.77
CA ALA A 215 -5.43 8.42 -11.37
C ALA A 215 -6.73 9.02 -10.83
N MET A 216 -6.67 10.20 -10.21
CA MET A 216 -7.81 10.88 -9.58
C MET A 216 -8.51 11.89 -10.50
N PHE A 217 -7.83 12.38 -11.55
CA PHE A 217 -8.37 13.35 -12.51
C PHE A 217 -8.36 12.76 -13.92
N ASN A 218 -9.37 11.94 -14.21
CA ASN A 218 -9.52 11.22 -15.47
C ASN A 218 -11.00 11.14 -15.90
N LEU A 219 -11.26 10.66 -17.11
CA LEU A 219 -12.60 10.53 -17.67
C LEU A 219 -13.22 9.12 -17.54
N LYS A 220 -12.49 8.16 -16.93
CA LYS A 220 -13.02 6.80 -16.76
C LYS A 220 -14.11 6.75 -15.69
N LYS A 221 -15.00 5.77 -15.82
CA LYS A 221 -16.06 5.51 -14.83
C LYS A 221 -15.51 4.66 -13.68
N ILE A 222 -14.62 5.25 -12.89
CA ILE A 222 -14.07 4.65 -11.67
C ILE A 222 -14.25 5.59 -10.49
N LYS A 223 -14.41 5.03 -9.30
CA LYS A 223 -14.50 5.75 -8.04
C LYS A 223 -13.73 5.01 -6.97
N TYR A 224 -13.06 5.73 -6.10
CA TYR A 224 -12.37 5.20 -4.93
C TYR A 224 -13.25 5.42 -3.70
N ASP A 225 -13.65 4.34 -3.01
CA ASP A 225 -14.39 4.46 -1.74
C ASP A 225 -13.48 5.04 -0.66
N ILE A 226 -12.20 4.64 -0.67
CA ILE A 226 -11.15 5.12 0.24
C ILE A 226 -9.88 5.36 -0.60
N THR A 227 -9.18 6.45 -0.33
CA THR A 227 -7.88 6.68 -0.95
C THR A 227 -6.79 5.91 -0.23
N SER A 228 -5.97 5.16 -0.96
CA SER A 228 -4.79 4.47 -0.41
C SER A 228 -3.49 5.06 -0.96
N ALA A 229 -2.46 5.11 -0.11
CA ALA A 229 -1.12 5.53 -0.47
C ALA A 229 -0.07 4.74 0.33
N LEU A 230 1.10 4.54 -0.27
CA LEU A 230 2.28 3.99 0.38
C LEU A 230 3.23 5.16 0.61
N LEU A 231 2.97 5.94 1.68
CA LEU A 231 3.60 7.24 1.87
C LEU A 231 4.86 7.14 2.71
N TYR A 232 5.97 7.02 2.06
CA TYR A 232 7.29 7.02 2.67
C TYR A 232 7.87 8.44 2.80
N VAL A 233 8.77 8.60 3.77
CA VAL A 233 9.54 9.84 3.93
C VAL A 233 10.71 9.89 2.95
N ASP A 234 11.33 11.09 2.81
CA ASP A 234 12.47 11.23 1.91
C ASP A 234 13.66 10.40 2.39
N ARG A 235 14.21 9.55 1.49
CA ARG A 235 15.39 8.70 1.73
C ARG A 235 15.38 7.96 3.06
N ARG A 236 14.20 7.57 3.53
CA ARG A 236 14.02 6.89 4.82
C ARG A 236 14.61 7.65 6.02
N GLY A 237 14.73 8.96 5.91
CA GLY A 237 15.14 9.83 7.02
C GLY A 237 14.02 10.11 8.01
N ALA A 238 14.23 11.10 8.90
CA ALA A 238 13.21 11.52 9.85
C ALA A 238 11.94 12.05 9.14
N PRO A 239 10.72 11.85 9.72
CA PRO A 239 9.46 12.36 9.14
C PRO A 239 9.43 13.88 8.94
N GLN A 240 10.23 14.61 9.69
CA GLN A 240 10.36 16.06 9.61
C GLN A 240 11.30 16.52 8.48
N ASN A 241 12.08 15.60 7.87
CA ASN A 241 12.96 15.95 6.77
C ASN A 241 12.15 16.41 5.55
N THR A 242 12.62 17.49 4.91
CA THR A 242 11.92 18.09 3.77
C THR A 242 12.47 17.58 2.45
N GLN A 243 11.56 17.26 1.53
CA GLN A 243 11.84 17.00 0.12
C GLN A 243 11.39 18.21 -0.70
N TYR A 244 12.17 18.59 -1.73
CA TYR A 244 11.88 19.78 -2.55
C TYR A 244 11.65 21.06 -1.73
N GLY A 245 12.41 21.23 -0.67
CA GLY A 245 12.44 22.42 0.17
C GLY A 245 11.34 22.51 1.24
N ILE A 246 10.12 22.09 0.95
CA ILE A 246 8.98 22.32 1.86
C ILE A 246 8.17 21.06 2.23
N PHE A 247 8.38 19.94 1.55
CA PHE A 247 7.54 18.75 1.73
C PHE A 247 8.14 17.79 2.77
N ASP A 248 7.91 18.07 4.05
CA ASP A 248 7.98 17.09 5.12
C ASP A 248 6.76 16.16 5.10
N LEU A 249 6.68 15.19 6.00
CA LEU A 249 5.54 14.27 6.06
C LEU A 249 4.20 15.01 6.20
N LYS A 250 4.15 16.06 7.04
CA LYS A 250 2.92 16.83 7.24
C LYS A 250 2.45 17.51 5.96
N ASN A 251 3.35 18.15 5.23
CA ASN A 251 3.03 18.83 3.98
C ASN A 251 2.68 17.84 2.85
N LYS A 252 3.31 16.66 2.83
CA LYS A 252 2.91 15.57 1.93
C LYS A 252 1.49 15.10 2.22
N ILE A 253 1.11 14.92 3.49
CA ILE A 253 -0.26 14.58 3.89
C ILE A 253 -1.23 15.71 3.49
N ASP A 254 -0.89 16.96 3.75
CA ASP A 254 -1.71 18.12 3.38
C ASP A 254 -1.99 18.15 1.86
N MET A 255 -0.97 17.90 1.05
CA MET A 255 -1.08 17.87 -0.40
C MET A 255 -1.89 16.66 -0.90
N LEU A 256 -1.69 15.47 -0.33
CA LEU A 256 -2.49 14.30 -0.68
C LEU A 256 -3.98 14.54 -0.37
N PHE A 257 -4.27 15.08 0.81
CA PHE A 257 -5.63 15.39 1.22
C PHE A 257 -6.27 16.43 0.30
N SER A 258 -5.51 17.44 -0.17
CA SER A 258 -6.03 18.40 -1.13
C SER A 258 -6.39 17.75 -2.48
N LEU A 259 -5.59 16.79 -2.96
CA LEU A 259 -5.92 16.01 -4.15
C LEU A 259 -7.20 15.20 -3.97
N VAL A 260 -7.40 14.58 -2.80
CA VAL A 260 -8.63 13.86 -2.45
C VAL A 260 -9.83 14.80 -2.46
N LYS A 261 -9.74 15.95 -1.82
CA LYS A 261 -10.83 16.95 -1.74
C LYS A 261 -11.23 17.53 -3.10
N MET A 262 -10.26 17.68 -4.00
CA MET A 262 -10.50 18.22 -5.36
C MET A 262 -11.00 17.15 -6.33
N SER A 263 -10.73 15.89 -6.05
CA SER A 263 -10.95 14.80 -7.00
C SER A 263 -12.43 14.51 -7.21
N PRO A 264 -12.89 14.43 -8.48
CA PRO A 264 -14.23 13.92 -8.77
C PRO A 264 -14.34 12.40 -8.65
N LYS A 265 -13.25 11.70 -8.29
CA LYS A 265 -13.16 10.22 -8.24
C LYS A 265 -13.17 9.64 -6.83
N THR A 266 -13.02 10.45 -5.80
CA THR A 266 -13.08 10.02 -4.40
C THR A 266 -14.52 10.12 -3.87
N LEU A 267 -15.00 9.06 -3.22
CA LEU A 267 -16.33 9.01 -2.63
C LEU A 267 -16.33 9.45 -1.16
N SER A 268 -15.16 9.47 -0.53
CA SER A 268 -14.97 9.92 0.85
C SER A 268 -13.66 10.70 0.98
N ASP A 269 -13.50 11.37 2.11
CA ASP A 269 -12.26 12.02 2.52
C ASP A 269 -11.28 11.03 3.20
N ASP A 270 -11.65 9.76 3.34
CA ASP A 270 -10.87 8.76 4.04
C ASP A 270 -9.58 8.44 3.28
N ILE A 271 -8.45 8.57 3.95
CA ILE A 271 -7.14 8.19 3.44
C ILE A 271 -6.54 7.11 4.35
N TYR A 272 -6.14 6.00 3.76
CA TYR A 272 -5.32 4.98 4.42
C TYR A 272 -3.90 5.04 3.88
N ILE A 273 -2.92 5.11 4.79
CA ILE A 273 -1.53 4.79 4.46
C ILE A 273 -1.40 3.29 4.63
N THR A 274 -1.34 2.57 3.52
CA THR A 274 -1.40 1.11 3.52
C THR A 274 -0.04 0.43 3.54
N GLU A 275 1.02 1.23 3.48
CA GLU A 275 2.40 0.76 3.65
C GLU A 275 3.32 1.90 4.07
N VAL A 276 4.05 1.69 5.15
CA VAL A 276 5.20 2.50 5.59
C VAL A 276 6.06 1.70 6.56
N ASN A 277 7.36 1.86 6.49
CA ASN A 277 8.36 1.30 7.41
C ASN A 277 9.70 2.03 7.25
N TRP A 278 10.69 1.60 8.01
CA TRP A 278 12.10 1.93 7.82
C TRP A 278 12.94 0.65 7.64
N PRO A 279 13.95 0.65 6.77
CA PRO A 279 14.92 -0.43 6.68
C PRO A 279 15.89 -0.36 7.86
N ILE A 280 16.25 -1.52 8.41
CA ILE A 280 17.13 -1.66 9.59
C ILE A 280 18.55 -1.90 9.13
N SER A 281 19.52 -1.16 9.69
CA SER A 281 20.95 -1.30 9.40
C SER A 281 21.49 -2.69 9.76
N ASN A 282 22.47 -3.16 9.00
CA ASN A 282 23.14 -4.44 9.19
C ASN A 282 22.23 -5.66 9.05
N THR A 283 21.16 -5.55 8.27
CA THR A 283 20.23 -6.66 8.01
C THR A 283 20.27 -7.19 6.58
N ALA A 284 21.23 -6.74 5.75
CA ALA A 284 21.36 -7.27 4.38
C ALA A 284 21.48 -8.81 4.39
N PRO A 285 20.85 -9.52 3.44
CA PRO A 285 20.12 -9.04 2.26
C PRO A 285 18.62 -8.69 2.50
N TYR A 286 18.14 -8.69 3.74
CA TYR A 286 16.72 -8.53 4.09
C TYR A 286 16.24 -7.08 4.06
N ALA A 287 17.16 -6.11 4.15
CA ALA A 287 16.79 -4.70 3.99
C ALA A 287 16.29 -4.42 2.56
N PRO A 288 15.15 -3.72 2.39
CA PRO A 288 14.57 -3.47 1.07
C PRO A 288 15.30 -2.39 0.27
N THR A 289 16.27 -1.70 0.88
CA THR A 289 17.04 -0.60 0.31
C THR A 289 18.54 -0.82 0.51
N SER A 290 19.35 0.12 0.02
CA SER A 290 20.80 0.12 0.28
C SER A 290 21.09 0.46 1.76
N GLU A 291 22.23 -0.01 2.28
CA GLU A 291 22.64 0.25 3.68
C GLU A 291 22.68 1.77 4.03
N LYS A 292 22.95 2.63 3.03
CA LYS A 292 22.97 4.09 3.22
C LYS A 292 21.60 4.70 3.57
N GLU A 293 20.53 3.97 3.29
CA GLU A 293 19.15 4.38 3.59
C GLU A 293 18.58 3.63 4.79
N CYS A 294 19.37 2.74 5.40
CA CYS A 294 19.01 2.01 6.61
C CYS A 294 19.22 2.87 7.86
N VAL A 295 18.47 2.58 8.91
CA VAL A 295 18.51 3.29 10.18
C VAL A 295 18.79 2.34 11.34
N SER A 296 19.26 2.87 12.48
CA SER A 296 19.35 2.10 13.72
C SER A 296 17.95 1.71 14.23
N CYS A 297 17.86 0.72 15.12
CA CYS A 297 16.58 0.38 15.75
C CYS A 297 16.03 1.53 16.60
N ASP A 298 16.90 2.34 17.21
CA ASP A 298 16.49 3.49 18.00
C ASP A 298 15.89 4.59 17.13
N ASP A 299 16.54 4.92 15.99
CA ASP A 299 15.98 5.86 15.02
C ASP A 299 14.69 5.34 14.40
N TYR A 300 14.63 4.04 14.07
CA TYR A 300 13.41 3.40 13.58
C TYR A 300 12.26 3.61 14.55
N THR A 301 12.48 3.29 15.83
CA THR A 301 11.49 3.43 16.91
C THR A 301 10.99 4.87 17.03
N LYS A 302 11.91 5.82 17.07
CA LYS A 302 11.60 7.26 17.13
C LYS A 302 10.82 7.72 15.90
N TYR A 303 11.27 7.36 14.70
CA TYR A 303 10.63 7.78 13.45
C TYR A 303 9.24 7.16 13.27
N MET A 304 9.04 5.94 13.74
CA MET A 304 7.74 5.29 13.77
C MET A 304 6.73 6.07 14.62
N LEU A 305 7.11 6.42 15.86
CA LEU A 305 6.27 7.19 16.77
C LEU A 305 5.99 8.61 16.23
N ASP A 306 7.00 9.28 15.70
CA ASP A 306 6.87 10.59 15.07
C ASP A 306 5.92 10.52 13.85
N TYR A 307 6.03 9.49 13.03
CA TYR A 307 5.15 9.27 11.89
C TYR A 307 3.69 9.13 12.31
N PHE A 308 3.40 8.25 13.26
CA PHE A 308 2.04 8.06 13.76
C PHE A 308 1.49 9.36 14.35
N LYS A 309 2.29 10.07 15.16
CA LYS A 309 1.89 11.35 15.73
C LYS A 309 1.56 12.39 14.67
N ILE A 310 2.44 12.61 13.68
CA ILE A 310 2.22 13.60 12.62
C ILE A 310 0.98 13.24 11.79
N ALA A 311 0.82 11.96 11.43
CA ALA A 311 -0.31 11.52 10.63
C ALA A 311 -1.64 11.66 11.40
N GLN A 312 -1.69 11.32 12.69
CA GLN A 312 -2.88 11.45 13.54
C GLN A 312 -3.22 12.91 13.83
N ASP A 313 -2.24 13.73 14.18
CA ASP A 313 -2.40 15.17 14.46
C ASP A 313 -2.90 15.94 13.23
N SER A 314 -2.61 15.45 12.02
CA SER A 314 -3.13 16.03 10.78
C SER A 314 -4.66 15.98 10.69
N ARG A 315 -5.29 14.99 11.33
CA ARG A 315 -6.73 14.66 11.23
C ARG A 315 -7.20 14.43 9.80
N LYS A 316 -6.28 14.10 8.90
CA LYS A 316 -6.51 13.85 7.47
C LYS A 316 -6.34 12.37 7.09
N ILE A 317 -5.59 11.64 7.91
CA ILE A 317 -5.35 10.22 7.74
C ILE A 317 -6.28 9.44 8.68
N LYS A 318 -7.01 8.49 8.15
CA LYS A 318 -7.93 7.66 8.93
C LYS A 318 -7.25 6.44 9.51
N ARG A 319 -6.27 5.85 8.77
CA ARG A 319 -5.53 4.66 9.22
C ARG A 319 -4.14 4.61 8.62
N VAL A 320 -3.19 4.12 9.42
CA VAL A 320 -1.82 3.83 8.97
C VAL A 320 -1.52 2.36 9.24
N TYR A 321 -1.21 1.60 8.19
CA TYR A 321 -0.76 0.21 8.29
C TYR A 321 0.76 0.16 8.26
N TRP A 322 1.34 -0.36 9.34
CA TRP A 322 2.78 -0.59 9.42
C TRP A 322 3.17 -1.83 8.63
N HIS A 323 4.19 -1.72 7.84
CA HIS A 323 4.63 -2.78 6.96
C HIS A 323 5.99 -3.30 7.43
N GLN A 324 6.08 -4.45 8.13
CA GLN A 324 5.06 -5.39 8.53
C GLN A 324 5.42 -6.02 9.89
N LEU A 325 4.60 -6.97 10.39
CA LEU A 325 4.85 -7.65 11.66
C LEU A 325 6.18 -8.42 11.63
N ILE A 326 6.31 -9.39 10.71
CA ILE A 326 7.52 -10.23 10.60
C ILE A 326 8.27 -9.88 9.32
N ALA A 327 9.42 -9.27 9.47
CA ALA A 327 10.40 -9.05 8.40
C ALA A 327 11.76 -8.68 9.00
N SER A 328 12.76 -9.49 8.72
CA SER A 328 14.09 -9.37 9.35
C SER A 328 14.82 -8.05 9.07
N GLY A 329 14.50 -7.39 7.96
CA GLY A 329 15.17 -6.14 7.55
C GLY A 329 14.39 -4.85 7.76
N TYR A 330 13.10 -4.93 8.20
CA TYR A 330 12.24 -3.75 8.28
C TYR A 330 10.94 -3.95 9.10
N GLY A 331 10.73 -5.14 9.68
CA GLY A 331 9.55 -5.46 10.47
C GLY A 331 9.64 -5.06 11.93
N LEU A 332 8.63 -5.48 12.69
CA LEU A 332 8.65 -5.39 14.16
C LEU A 332 9.36 -6.58 14.78
N VAL A 333 9.38 -7.70 14.05
CA VAL A 333 9.92 -8.99 14.49
C VAL A 333 10.81 -9.59 13.41
N ASP A 334 11.91 -10.16 13.85
CA ASP A 334 12.82 -11.00 13.06
C ASP A 334 12.57 -12.48 13.36
N ASN A 335 12.43 -13.30 12.33
CA ASN A 335 12.21 -14.73 12.46
C ASN A 335 13.33 -15.58 11.81
N ARG A 336 14.50 -15.00 11.58
CA ARG A 336 15.65 -15.75 11.04
C ARG A 336 16.00 -16.90 11.95
N ASP A 337 16.49 -17.97 11.34
CA ASP A 337 16.95 -19.18 12.03
C ASP A 337 15.87 -19.83 12.92
N GLY A 338 14.59 -19.61 12.61
CA GLY A 338 13.47 -20.19 13.35
C GLY A 338 13.29 -19.63 14.77
N LYS A 339 13.94 -18.52 15.09
CA LYS A 339 13.81 -17.81 16.37
C LYS A 339 13.00 -16.54 16.17
N ILE A 340 12.14 -16.23 17.13
CA ILE A 340 11.37 -14.99 17.18
C ILE A 340 12.13 -13.98 18.00
N LEU A 341 12.65 -12.93 17.34
CA LEU A 341 13.31 -11.81 17.96
C LEU A 341 12.47 -10.55 17.78
N LYS A 342 11.90 -10.04 18.87
CA LYS A 342 11.19 -8.77 18.87
C LYS A 342 12.19 -7.62 18.88
N TYR A 343 12.10 -6.74 17.89
CA TYR A 343 12.89 -5.51 17.85
C TYR A 343 12.37 -4.47 18.87
N PRO A 344 13.17 -3.46 19.25
CA PRO A 344 12.72 -2.39 20.18
C PRO A 344 11.40 -1.73 19.79
N GLN A 345 11.18 -1.50 18.51
CA GLN A 345 9.94 -0.91 17.98
C GLN A 345 8.69 -1.77 18.22
N PHE A 346 8.82 -3.07 18.46
CA PHE A 346 7.69 -3.94 18.83
C PHE A 346 7.05 -3.52 20.15
N TYR A 347 7.86 -3.15 21.13
CA TYR A 347 7.39 -2.85 22.49
C TYR A 347 6.73 -1.46 22.64
N VAL A 348 6.82 -0.63 21.63
CA VAL A 348 6.25 0.72 21.62
C VAL A 348 5.18 0.92 20.53
N PHE A 349 4.97 -0.12 19.72
CA PHE A 349 3.94 -0.14 18.68
C PHE A 349 2.55 -0.20 19.29
#